data_7a9535d5aa8244b89dbcbada87c62f86
#
_entry.id   7a9535d5aa8244b89dbcbada87c62f86
#
_cell.length_a   1.000
_cell.length_b   1.000
_cell.length_c   1.000
_cell.angle_alpha   90.00
_cell.angle_beta   90.00
_cell.angle_gamma   90.00
#
_symmetry.space_group_name_H-M   'P 1'
#
loop_
_entity.id
_entity.type
_entity.pdbx_description
1 polymer ?
#
loop_
_entity_poly.entity_id
_entity_poly.type
_entity_poly.pdbx_seq_one_letter_code
_entity_poly.pdbx_strand_id
1 'polypeptide(L)'
;GLNAAVADRELHLRGERAADGKLLADTRESAIATYLDGWKRRIEQVGTLNFPNEARRRTLSGNPVLEVAIRADGHLEQVLVRRTSGHRELDQAAVAIVRLASPFDPFPPAMRERYPVLRFAYEWQFLEGRLGDGAVWSTTP
;
A
#
# COMPACT_ATOMS: atom_id res chain seq x y z
N GLY A 1 0.55 9.26 10.57
CA GLY A 1 1.87 8.90 10.99
C GLY A 1 2.01 7.42 11.23
N LEU A 2 3.16 7.03 11.70
CA LEU A 2 3.47 5.63 11.92
C LEU A 2 2.51 4.96 12.90
N ASN A 3 2.16 5.66 13.97
CA ASN A 3 1.24 5.12 14.98
C ASN A 3 -0.16 4.90 14.40
N ALA A 4 -0.62 5.81 13.58
CA ALA A 4 -1.93 5.67 12.95
C ALA A 4 -1.93 4.48 11.97
N ALA A 5 -0.84 4.32 11.21
CA ALA A 5 -0.72 3.21 10.28
C ALA A 5 -0.73 1.86 11.00
N VAL A 6 -0.02 1.77 12.12
CA VAL A 6 0.00 0.54 12.91
C VAL A 6 -1.39 0.24 13.49
N ALA A 7 -2.06 1.26 14.03
CA ALA A 7 -3.39 1.07 14.59
C ALA A 7 -4.39 0.60 13.53
N ASP A 8 -4.36 1.20 12.34
CA ASP A 8 -5.23 0.79 11.25
C ASP A 8 -4.96 -0.64 10.81
N ARG A 9 -3.69 -1.00 10.71
CA ARG A 9 -3.33 -2.37 10.35
C ARG A 9 -3.87 -3.37 11.36
N GLU A 10 -3.73 -3.07 12.64
CA GLU A 10 -4.24 -3.95 13.69
C GLU A 10 -5.76 -4.10 13.64
N LEU A 11 -6.46 -3.02 13.34
CA LEU A 11 -7.91 -3.07 13.19
C LEU A 11 -8.32 -3.99 12.04
N HIS A 12 -7.64 -3.89 10.92
CA HIS A 12 -7.94 -4.73 9.77
C HIS A 12 -7.63 -6.19 10.03
N LEU A 13 -6.51 -6.47 10.69
CA LEU A 13 -6.16 -7.84 11.03
C LEU A 13 -7.16 -8.45 12.00
N ARG A 14 -7.70 -7.66 12.93
CA ARG A 14 -8.74 -8.14 13.80
C ARG A 14 -10.02 -8.49 13.05
N GLY A 15 -10.37 -7.69 12.04
CA GLY A 15 -11.51 -8.00 11.20
C GLY A 15 -11.35 -9.33 10.49
N GLU A 16 -10.18 -9.57 9.93
CA GLU A 16 -9.88 -10.84 9.29
C GLU A 16 -9.90 -12.01 10.26
N ARG A 17 -9.36 -11.81 11.45
CA ARG A 17 -9.39 -12.86 12.48
C ARG A 17 -10.80 -13.26 12.83
N ALA A 18 -11.69 -12.29 12.90
CA ALA A 18 -13.09 -12.58 13.20
C ALA A 18 -13.72 -13.48 12.13
N ALA A 19 -13.32 -13.30 10.88
CA ALA A 19 -13.84 -14.10 9.78
C ALA A 19 -13.25 -15.50 9.73
N ASP A 20 -11.94 -15.63 10.01
CA ASP A 20 -11.21 -16.86 9.70
C ASP A 20 -10.64 -17.60 10.91
N GLY A 21 -10.74 -17.01 12.08
CA GLY A 21 -10.18 -17.60 13.28
C GLY A 21 -8.75 -17.11 13.56
N LYS A 22 -8.40 -17.19 14.83
CA LYS A 22 -7.18 -16.57 15.34
C LYS A 22 -5.90 -17.23 14.84
N LEU A 23 -5.84 -18.56 14.87
CA LEU A 23 -4.63 -19.29 14.49
C LEU A 23 -4.27 -19.05 13.04
N LEU A 24 -5.27 -19.04 12.19
CA LEU A 24 -5.10 -18.82 10.77
C LEU A 24 -4.62 -17.40 10.49
N ALA A 25 -5.12 -16.43 11.25
CA ALA A 25 -4.74 -15.03 11.12
C ALA A 25 -3.25 -14.84 11.43
N ASP A 26 -2.72 -15.51 12.44
CA ASP A 26 -1.31 -15.36 12.81
C ASP A 26 -0.39 -15.81 11.68
N THR A 27 -0.70 -16.93 11.05
CA THR A 27 0.11 -17.44 9.94
C THR A 27 0.06 -16.50 8.74
N ARG A 28 -1.16 -16.01 8.43
CA ARG A 28 -1.32 -15.12 7.28
C ARG A 28 -0.74 -13.74 7.54
N GLU A 29 -0.76 -13.29 8.78
CA GLU A 29 -0.18 -12.01 9.14
C GLU A 29 1.29 -11.94 8.77
N SER A 30 2.08 -12.96 9.10
CA SER A 30 3.49 -13.00 8.74
C SER A 30 3.71 -12.98 7.23
N ALA A 31 2.94 -13.78 6.50
CA ALA A 31 3.07 -13.85 5.05
C ALA A 31 2.67 -12.53 4.39
N ILE A 32 1.57 -11.95 4.86
CA ILE A 32 1.10 -10.66 4.34
C ILE A 32 2.11 -9.56 4.63
N ALA A 33 2.61 -9.50 5.86
CA ALA A 33 3.59 -8.48 6.25
C ALA A 33 4.85 -8.58 5.40
N THR A 34 5.36 -9.77 5.17
CA THR A 34 6.54 -9.98 4.33
C THR A 34 6.28 -9.56 2.89
N TYR A 35 5.13 -9.94 2.35
CA TYR A 35 4.76 -9.56 1.00
C TYR A 35 4.64 -8.04 0.86
N LEU A 36 3.98 -7.40 1.81
CA LEU A 36 3.78 -5.94 1.76
C LEU A 36 5.07 -5.16 1.97
N ASP A 37 6.03 -5.70 2.72
CA ASP A 37 7.36 -5.10 2.82
C ASP A 37 8.06 -5.07 1.48
N GLY A 38 8.01 -6.16 0.73
CA GLY A 38 8.57 -6.23 -0.61
C GLY A 38 7.86 -5.30 -1.57
N TRP A 39 6.53 -5.27 -1.49
CA TRP A 39 5.71 -4.37 -2.29
C TRP A 39 6.07 -2.91 -2.02
N LYS A 40 6.19 -2.55 -0.75
CA LYS A 40 6.54 -1.19 -0.33
C LYS A 40 7.90 -0.77 -0.88
N ARG A 41 8.90 -1.64 -0.80
CA ARG A 41 10.22 -1.34 -1.33
C ARG A 41 10.18 -1.08 -2.83
N ARG A 42 9.43 -1.88 -3.56
CA ARG A 42 9.29 -1.66 -5.01
C ARG A 42 8.60 -0.34 -5.31
N ILE A 43 7.53 -0.02 -4.60
CA ILE A 43 6.82 1.25 -4.77
C ILE A 43 7.73 2.44 -4.49
N GLU A 44 8.52 2.37 -3.43
CA GLU A 44 9.42 3.46 -3.07
C GLU A 44 10.53 3.62 -4.11
N GLN A 45 11.04 2.52 -4.63
CA GLN A 45 12.05 2.54 -5.67
C GLN A 45 11.51 3.17 -6.96
N VAL A 46 10.37 2.71 -7.42
CA VAL A 46 9.73 3.25 -8.63
C VAL A 46 9.33 4.70 -8.41
N GLY A 47 8.82 5.01 -7.22
CA GLY A 47 8.40 6.37 -6.88
C GLY A 47 9.54 7.36 -6.87
N THR A 48 10.69 6.97 -6.32
CA THR A 48 11.87 7.83 -6.30
C THR A 48 12.35 8.17 -7.71
N LEU A 49 12.32 7.19 -8.61
CA LEU A 49 12.75 7.40 -9.99
C LEU A 49 11.75 8.21 -10.81
N ASN A 50 10.49 8.21 -10.42
CA ASN A 50 9.40 8.79 -11.20
C ASN A 50 8.66 9.91 -10.49
N PHE A 51 9.28 10.49 -9.46
CA PHE A 51 8.65 11.57 -8.71
C PHE A 51 8.46 12.80 -9.57
N PRO A 52 7.28 13.43 -9.56
CA PRO A 52 7.00 14.56 -10.46
C PRO A 52 7.90 15.77 -10.19
N ASN A 53 8.49 16.32 -11.27
CA ASN A 53 9.31 17.51 -11.16
C ASN A 53 8.52 18.69 -10.58
N GLU A 54 7.26 18.81 -10.94
CA GLU A 54 6.42 19.90 -10.45
C GLU A 54 6.28 19.86 -8.93
N ALA A 55 6.03 18.70 -8.36
CA ALA A 55 5.93 18.53 -6.90
C ALA A 55 7.25 18.86 -6.23
N ARG A 56 8.36 18.49 -6.86
CA ARG A 56 9.70 18.74 -6.35
C ARG A 56 10.02 20.23 -6.33
N ARG A 57 9.71 20.93 -7.43
CA ARG A 57 9.96 22.37 -7.52
C ARG A 57 9.11 23.18 -6.56
N ARG A 58 7.87 22.75 -6.35
CA ARG A 58 6.94 23.43 -5.45
C ARG A 58 7.10 22.99 -4.01
N THR A 59 7.99 22.05 -3.74
CA THR A 59 8.22 21.48 -2.40
C THR A 59 6.93 21.04 -1.72
N LEU A 60 6.07 20.38 -2.47
CA LEU A 60 4.77 19.95 -1.96
C LEU A 60 4.92 18.88 -0.89
N SER A 61 4.05 18.95 0.10
CA SER A 61 3.95 17.96 1.17
C SER A 61 2.52 17.46 1.27
N GLY A 62 2.36 16.21 1.65
CA GLY A 62 1.05 15.63 1.85
C GLY A 62 1.13 14.13 1.99
N ASN A 63 0.08 13.56 2.53
CA ASN A 63 0.02 12.13 2.82
C ASN A 63 -1.25 11.52 2.22
N PRO A 64 -1.29 11.31 0.90
CA PRO A 64 -2.45 10.69 0.30
C PRO A 64 -2.53 9.22 0.72
N VAL A 65 -3.74 8.73 0.87
CA VAL A 65 -3.98 7.31 1.16
C VAL A 65 -4.62 6.70 -0.06
N LEU A 66 -4.00 5.64 -0.58
CA LEU A 66 -4.54 4.88 -1.68
C LEU A 66 -5.10 3.57 -1.18
N GLU A 67 -6.17 3.13 -1.80
CA GLU A 67 -6.65 1.77 -1.65
C GLU A 67 -6.15 0.96 -2.84
N VAL A 68 -5.50 -0.16 -2.56
CA VAL A 68 -4.84 -0.98 -3.57
C VAL A 68 -5.38 -2.40 -3.47
N ALA A 69 -5.66 -3.01 -4.61
CA ALA A 69 -6.04 -4.41 -4.69
C ALA A 69 -5.11 -5.12 -5.67
N ILE A 70 -4.48 -6.19 -5.22
CA ILE A 70 -3.53 -6.98 -6.03
C ILE A 70 -4.03 -8.41 -6.09
N ARG A 71 -4.02 -8.98 -7.29
CA ARG A 71 -4.40 -10.38 -7.49
C ARG A 71 -3.28 -11.31 -7.06
N ALA A 72 -3.62 -12.56 -6.82
CA ALA A 72 -2.65 -13.57 -6.42
C ALA A 72 -1.49 -13.73 -7.40
N ASP A 73 -1.71 -13.46 -8.68
CA ASP A 73 -0.67 -13.52 -9.71
C ASP A 73 0.20 -12.26 -9.78
N GLY A 74 -0.05 -11.27 -8.94
CA GLY A 74 0.70 -10.03 -8.88
C GLY A 74 0.15 -8.88 -9.71
N HIS A 75 -0.88 -9.13 -10.50
CA HIS A 75 -1.46 -8.05 -11.29
C HIS A 75 -2.29 -7.10 -10.43
N LEU A 76 -2.18 -5.82 -10.75
CA LEU A 76 -2.96 -4.78 -10.08
C LEU A 76 -4.41 -4.89 -10.52
N GLU A 77 -5.31 -5.09 -9.57
CA GLU A 77 -6.74 -5.12 -9.86
C GLU A 77 -7.36 -3.73 -9.76
N GLN A 78 -6.95 -2.96 -8.75
CA GLN A 78 -7.54 -1.64 -8.52
C GLN A 78 -6.57 -0.77 -7.74
N VAL A 79 -6.58 0.52 -8.05
CA VAL A 79 -5.94 1.55 -7.23
C VAL A 79 -6.81 2.80 -7.29
N LEU A 80 -7.10 3.37 -6.13
CA LEU A 80 -7.88 4.61 -6.05
C LEU A 80 -7.43 5.45 -4.87
N VAL A 81 -7.68 6.75 -4.93
CA VAL A 81 -7.37 7.67 -3.85
C VAL A 81 -8.49 7.61 -2.83
N ARG A 82 -8.15 7.19 -1.63
CA ARG A 82 -9.08 7.10 -0.52
C ARG A 82 -9.10 8.39 0.29
N ARG A 83 -7.95 9.04 0.43
CA ARG A 83 -7.83 10.32 1.09
C ARG A 83 -6.82 11.18 0.33
N THR A 84 -7.22 12.36 -0.04
CA THR A 84 -6.36 13.26 -0.81
C THR A 84 -5.24 13.83 0.05
N SER A 85 -4.10 14.10 -0.61
CA SER A 85 -2.99 14.82 0.01
C SER A 85 -3.27 16.32 0.17
N GLY A 86 -4.32 16.82 -0.49
CA GLY A 86 -4.55 18.24 -0.63
C GLY A 86 -3.92 18.82 -1.89
N HIS A 87 -3.16 18.02 -2.64
CA HIS A 87 -2.52 18.43 -3.88
C HIS A 87 -2.80 17.40 -4.96
N ARG A 88 -3.45 17.84 -6.01
CA ARG A 88 -3.80 16.95 -7.13
C ARG A 88 -2.58 16.26 -7.72
N GLU A 89 -1.49 16.99 -7.84
CA GLU A 89 -0.24 16.49 -8.40
C GLU A 89 0.30 15.31 -7.61
N LEU A 90 0.24 15.38 -6.28
CA LEU A 90 0.70 14.28 -5.43
C LEU A 90 -0.23 13.08 -5.52
N ASP A 91 -1.53 13.32 -5.54
CA ASP A 91 -2.52 12.25 -5.63
C ASP A 91 -2.37 11.50 -6.95
N GLN A 92 -2.25 12.24 -8.05
CA GLN A 92 -2.09 11.63 -9.37
C GLN A 92 -0.76 10.89 -9.49
N ALA A 93 0.31 11.45 -8.92
CA ALA A 93 1.61 10.80 -8.90
C ALA A 93 1.56 9.48 -8.16
N ALA A 94 0.93 9.46 -7.00
CA ALA A 94 0.82 8.24 -6.21
C ALA A 94 0.13 7.11 -6.98
N VAL A 95 -0.99 7.42 -7.63
CA VAL A 95 -1.70 6.44 -8.46
C VAL A 95 -0.84 5.98 -9.64
N ALA A 96 -0.21 6.92 -10.33
CA ALA A 96 0.61 6.61 -11.49
C ALA A 96 1.79 5.71 -11.14
N ILE A 97 2.42 5.96 -10.00
CA ILE A 97 3.56 5.16 -9.54
C ILE A 97 3.13 3.73 -9.24
N VAL A 98 1.98 3.54 -8.58
CA VAL A 98 1.48 2.19 -8.32
C VAL A 98 1.22 1.45 -9.62
N ARG A 99 0.61 2.11 -10.59
CA ARG A 99 0.36 1.50 -11.90
C ARG A 99 1.66 1.17 -12.63
N LEU A 100 2.62 2.07 -12.57
CA LEU A 100 3.91 1.89 -13.24
C LEU A 100 4.69 0.73 -12.63
N ALA A 101 4.58 0.52 -11.32
CA ALA A 101 5.27 -0.55 -10.62
C ALA A 101 4.66 -1.93 -10.87
N SER A 102 3.43 -1.98 -11.35
CA SER A 102 2.73 -3.23 -11.68
C SER A 102 3.30 -3.84 -12.96
N PRO A 103 3.32 -5.17 -13.12
CA PRO A 103 2.87 -6.18 -12.16
C PRO A 103 3.86 -6.37 -11.00
N PHE A 104 3.31 -6.83 -9.89
CA PHE A 104 4.09 -7.12 -8.69
C PHE A 104 4.43 -8.59 -8.63
N ASP A 105 5.16 -9.00 -7.60
CA ASP A 105 5.45 -10.42 -7.40
C ASP A 105 4.16 -11.19 -7.12
N PRO A 106 4.04 -12.43 -7.60
CA PRO A 106 2.92 -13.28 -7.22
C PRO A 106 2.95 -13.54 -5.71
N PHE A 107 1.79 -13.80 -5.15
CA PHE A 107 1.71 -14.18 -3.75
C PHE A 107 2.47 -15.48 -3.50
N PRO A 108 3.15 -15.63 -2.36
CA PRO A 108 3.70 -16.93 -2.00
C PRO A 108 2.58 -17.95 -1.82
N PRO A 109 2.88 -19.26 -1.92
CA PRO A 109 1.84 -20.30 -1.91
C PRO A 109 0.88 -20.21 -0.74
N ALA A 110 1.38 -19.90 0.45
CA ALA A 110 0.54 -19.80 1.65
C ALA A 110 -0.51 -18.72 1.53
N MET A 111 -0.17 -17.59 0.90
CA MET A 111 -1.13 -16.51 0.66
C MET A 111 -2.05 -16.84 -0.51
N ARG A 112 -1.50 -17.42 -1.55
CA ARG A 112 -2.24 -17.71 -2.78
C ARG A 112 -3.43 -18.62 -2.54
N GLU A 113 -3.27 -19.58 -1.65
CA GLU A 113 -4.34 -20.51 -1.32
C GLU A 113 -5.51 -19.84 -0.62
N ARG A 114 -5.26 -18.73 0.07
CA ARG A 114 -6.26 -18.09 0.91
C ARG A 114 -6.83 -16.81 0.34
N TYR A 115 -6.04 -16.12 -0.46
CA TYR A 115 -6.43 -14.82 -0.99
C TYR A 115 -6.35 -14.81 -2.51
N PRO A 116 -7.50 -14.77 -3.19
CA PRO A 116 -7.48 -14.49 -4.63
C PRO A 116 -7.07 -13.04 -4.90
N VAL A 117 -7.39 -12.15 -3.96
CA VAL A 117 -7.07 -10.72 -4.04
C VAL A 117 -6.70 -10.22 -2.66
N LEU A 118 -5.66 -9.42 -2.58
CA LEU A 118 -5.28 -8.72 -1.34
C LEU A 118 -5.62 -7.25 -1.49
N ARG A 119 -6.45 -6.74 -0.57
CA ARG A 119 -6.80 -5.33 -0.53
C ARG A 119 -6.17 -4.69 0.70
N PHE A 120 -5.56 -3.52 0.49
CA PHE A 120 -4.91 -2.81 1.58
C PHE A 120 -4.87 -1.32 1.27
N ALA A 121 -4.56 -0.51 2.28
CA ALA A 121 -4.35 0.91 2.12
C ALA A 121 -2.86 1.22 2.22
N TYR A 122 -2.42 2.18 1.43
CA TYR A 122 -1.05 2.67 1.50
C TYR A 122 -1.08 4.18 1.68
N GLU A 123 -0.46 4.64 2.77
CA GLU A 123 -0.30 6.06 3.02
C GLU A 123 1.07 6.49 2.53
N TRP A 124 1.09 7.34 1.51
CA TRP A 124 2.32 7.94 1.02
C TRP A 124 2.76 9.05 1.97
N GLN A 125 4.07 9.25 2.05
CA GLN A 125 4.63 10.38 2.77
C GLN A 125 5.45 11.21 1.80
N PHE A 126 4.88 12.33 1.38
CA PHE A 126 5.60 13.31 0.58
C PHE A 126 5.92 14.48 1.50
N LEU A 127 7.21 14.77 1.66
CA LEU A 127 7.65 15.84 2.53
C LEU A 127 8.58 16.76 1.77
N GLU A 128 8.15 18.01 1.62
CA GLU A 128 8.94 19.05 0.97
C GLU A 128 9.49 18.61 -0.38
N GLY A 129 8.62 18.03 -1.21
CA GLY A 129 8.99 17.58 -2.54
C GLY A 129 9.79 16.29 -2.59
N ARG A 130 9.82 15.53 -1.51
CA ARG A 130 10.53 14.25 -1.43
C ARG A 130 9.60 13.15 -1.02
N LEU A 131 9.91 11.94 -1.48
CA LEU A 131 9.21 10.74 -1.06
C LEU A 131 9.88 10.20 0.19
N GLY A 132 9.13 10.13 1.28
CA GLY A 132 9.58 9.49 2.52
C GLY A 132 9.07 8.07 2.62
N ASP A 133 9.33 7.45 3.77
CA ASP A 133 8.83 6.10 4.03
C ASP A 133 7.31 6.11 4.16
N GLY A 134 6.66 5.36 3.32
CA GLY A 134 5.23 5.18 3.40
C GLY A 134 4.84 4.17 4.45
N ALA A 135 3.56 4.10 4.75
CA ALA A 135 3.00 3.16 5.68
C ALA A 135 1.97 2.29 4.99
N VAL A 136 2.04 0.99 5.24
CA VAL A 136 1.14 0.02 4.63
C VAL A 136 0.31 -0.62 5.72
N TRP A 137 -0.99 -0.74 5.47
CA TRP A 137 -1.87 -1.54 6.32
C TRP A 137 -2.96 -2.17 5.49
N SER A 138 -3.53 -3.29 6.00
CA SER A 138 -4.62 -3.95 5.30
C SER A 138 -5.93 -3.20 5.51
N THR A 139 -6.72 -3.15 4.44
CA THR A 139 -8.08 -2.67 4.54
C THR A 139 -9.00 -3.88 4.52
N THR A 140 -9.69 -4.13 5.59
CA THR A 140 -10.63 -5.24 5.65
C THR A 140 -12.04 -4.70 5.64
N PRO A 141 -12.90 -5.23 4.81
CA PRO A 141 -14.30 -4.85 4.84
C PRO A 141 -14.94 -5.08 6.19
#